data_cd8f3716146d5502ca84135cf115dc3b
#
_entry.id   cd8f3716146d5502ca84135cf115dc3b
#
_cell.length_a   1.000
_cell.length_b   1.000
_cell.length_c   1.000
_cell.angle_alpha   90.00
_cell.angle_beta   90.00
_cell.angle_gamma   90.00
#
_symmetry.space_group_name_H-M   'P 1'
#
loop_
_entity.id
_entity.type
_entity.pdbx_description
1 polymer ?
#
loop_
_entity_poly.entity_id
_entity_poly.type
_entity_poly.pdbx_seq_one_letter_code
_entity_poly.pdbx_strand_id
1 'polypeptide(L)'
;MKYTLIPVYDVIGTNIQGAFEAAINATTEWKLDYQSTYQNQVEYHILHQTPYEVIKMLKEDWGVEVFFDTKEKMVRVYNHMGGNRGMYFSNELRLQLLKKQSQSYDFTTVLFPVGKDNLSIASVNNGSSIIENFQYCDKYLPKYYIQNDITEAQQLKMMAEAYLAYYSAPITGYALSLSGLPQDVQLGDDIILVDKIKRTKQKQRIKKIYRYPFEPEKDKVELSNAIVNFADTLTKFQTNTDRQIEYIKNNLAILE
;
A
#
# COMPACT_ATOMS: atom_id res chain seq x y z
N MET A 1 15.94 -10.87 12.69
CA MET A 1 14.53 -10.78 12.28
C MET A 1 14.17 -11.72 11.11
N LYS A 2 14.85 -11.71 9.99
CA LYS A 2 14.56 -12.60 8.85
C LYS A 2 14.90 -14.10 9.08
N TYR A 3 15.76 -14.40 10.03
CA TYR A 3 16.26 -15.77 10.28
C TYR A 3 15.73 -16.40 11.56
N THR A 4 14.91 -15.68 12.31
CA THR A 4 14.20 -16.21 13.48
C THR A 4 12.87 -16.77 13.01
N LEU A 5 12.53 -18.00 13.37
CA LEU A 5 11.25 -18.62 13.06
C LEU A 5 10.29 -18.50 14.25
N ILE A 6 9.06 -18.21 13.96
CA ILE A 6 7.93 -18.38 14.89
C ILE A 6 7.28 -19.71 14.49
N PRO A 7 7.40 -20.77 15.29
CA PRO A 7 6.95 -22.10 14.85
C PRO A 7 5.43 -22.17 14.69
N VAL A 8 4.69 -21.90 15.72
CA VAL A 8 3.23 -21.75 15.71
C VAL A 8 2.87 -20.71 16.73
N TYR A 9 2.03 -19.78 16.34
CA TYR A 9 1.66 -18.69 17.24
C TYR A 9 0.26 -18.15 16.90
N ASP A 10 -0.63 -18.24 17.86
CA ASP A 10 -1.98 -17.73 17.73
C ASP A 10 -2.08 -16.35 18.41
N VAL A 11 -2.42 -15.35 17.62
CA VAL A 11 -2.73 -14.01 18.11
C VAL A 11 -4.24 -13.87 18.13
N ILE A 12 -4.85 -14.19 19.26
CA ILE A 12 -6.31 -14.19 19.43
C ILE A 12 -6.71 -13.14 20.45
N GLY A 13 -7.72 -12.34 20.11
CA GLY A 13 -8.32 -11.38 21.02
C GLY A 13 -7.41 -10.23 21.46
N THR A 14 -6.31 -10.01 20.76
CA THR A 14 -5.43 -8.84 20.96
C THR A 14 -5.74 -7.74 19.95
N ASN A 15 -5.23 -6.54 20.18
CA ASN A 15 -5.32 -5.50 19.18
C ASN A 15 -4.13 -5.59 18.18
N ILE A 16 -4.20 -4.81 17.11
CA ILE A 16 -3.15 -4.77 16.07
C ILE A 16 -1.77 -4.43 16.66
N GLN A 17 -1.68 -3.55 17.65
CA GLN A 17 -0.44 -3.25 18.36
C GLN A 17 0.13 -4.51 19.01
N GLY A 18 -0.70 -5.26 19.74
CA GLY A 18 -0.30 -6.51 20.39
C GLY A 18 0.19 -7.56 19.39
N ALA A 19 -0.37 -7.60 18.18
CA ALA A 19 0.11 -8.47 17.10
C ALA A 19 1.52 -8.07 16.64
N PHE A 20 1.81 -6.77 16.50
CA PHE A 20 3.17 -6.29 16.22
C PHE A 20 4.13 -6.57 17.37
N GLU A 21 3.70 -6.35 18.61
CA GLU A 21 4.49 -6.66 19.82
C GLU A 21 4.89 -8.13 19.86
N ALA A 22 3.96 -9.02 19.59
CA ALA A 22 4.20 -10.43 19.56
C ALA A 22 5.26 -10.83 18.50
N ALA A 23 5.18 -10.28 17.30
CA ALA A 23 6.17 -10.51 16.25
C ALA A 23 7.56 -9.98 16.65
N ILE A 24 7.62 -8.83 17.32
CA ILE A 24 8.88 -8.21 17.77
C ILE A 24 9.47 -8.95 18.96
N ASN A 25 8.65 -9.39 19.92
CA ASN A 25 9.09 -10.13 21.11
C ASN A 25 9.73 -11.50 20.74
N ALA A 26 9.43 -12.04 19.57
CA ALA A 26 10.16 -13.20 19.03
C ALA A 26 11.62 -12.87 18.65
N THR A 27 12.01 -11.59 18.68
CA THR A 27 13.37 -11.11 18.42
C THR A 27 14.03 -10.65 19.73
N THR A 28 15.33 -10.80 19.86
CA THR A 28 16.06 -10.38 21.08
C THR A 28 16.55 -8.94 21.03
N GLU A 29 16.61 -8.36 19.82
CA GLU A 29 17.31 -7.08 19.62
C GLU A 29 16.40 -5.94 19.19
N TRP A 30 15.24 -6.24 18.62
CA TRP A 30 14.36 -5.23 18.04
C TRP A 30 13.32 -4.75 19.05
N LYS A 31 12.97 -3.48 18.94
CA LYS A 31 11.94 -2.82 19.74
C LYS A 31 10.83 -2.32 18.83
N LEU A 32 9.63 -2.19 19.39
CA LEU A 32 8.48 -1.60 18.72
C LEU A 32 8.27 -0.16 19.19
N ASP A 33 8.03 0.73 18.24
CA ASP A 33 7.50 2.08 18.44
C ASP A 33 6.18 2.18 17.66
N TYR A 34 5.07 1.96 18.34
CA TYR A 34 3.74 1.93 17.71
C TYR A 34 3.08 3.30 17.80
N GLN A 35 3.02 4.02 16.71
CA GLN A 35 2.44 5.36 16.58
C GLN A 35 1.14 5.38 15.77
N SER A 36 0.64 4.22 15.36
CA SER A 36 -0.65 4.09 14.70
C SER A 36 -1.79 4.24 15.71
N THR A 37 -2.89 4.83 15.26
CA THR A 37 -4.12 4.98 16.06
C THR A 37 -5.07 3.78 15.95
N TYR A 38 -4.73 2.79 15.12
CA TYR A 38 -5.56 1.61 14.94
C TYR A 38 -5.49 0.72 16.19
N GLN A 39 -6.67 0.39 16.75
CA GLN A 39 -6.85 -0.42 17.94
C GLN A 39 -7.78 -1.61 17.71
N ASN A 40 -8.03 -1.96 16.44
CA ASN A 40 -8.91 -3.06 16.09
C ASN A 40 -8.41 -4.37 16.67
N GLN A 41 -9.32 -5.20 17.12
CA GLN A 41 -8.99 -6.57 17.53
C GLN A 41 -8.63 -7.41 16.32
N VAL A 42 -7.69 -8.31 16.52
CA VAL A 42 -7.16 -9.19 15.48
C VAL A 42 -7.13 -10.63 15.96
N GLU A 43 -7.32 -11.53 15.01
CA GLU A 43 -7.14 -12.96 15.19
C GLU A 43 -6.27 -13.47 14.05
N TYR A 44 -5.09 -13.98 14.39
CA TYR A 44 -4.16 -14.56 13.43
C TYR A 44 -3.65 -15.91 13.91
N HIS A 45 -3.64 -16.87 13.03
CA HIS A 45 -2.95 -18.14 13.20
C HIS A 45 -1.68 -18.12 12.35
N ILE A 46 -0.54 -18.00 13.00
CA ILE A 46 0.75 -17.81 12.35
C ILE A 46 1.53 -19.12 12.40
N LEU A 47 1.81 -19.70 11.22
CA LEU A 47 2.52 -20.95 11.06
C LEU A 47 3.87 -20.70 10.39
N HIS A 48 4.95 -21.13 11.03
CA HIS A 48 6.30 -21.21 10.46
C HIS A 48 6.77 -19.95 9.70
N GLN A 49 6.40 -18.75 10.21
CA GLN A 49 6.79 -17.48 9.62
C GLN A 49 7.91 -16.80 10.41
N THR A 50 8.65 -15.94 9.74
CA THR A 50 9.61 -15.06 10.42
C THR A 50 8.92 -13.81 10.96
N PRO A 51 9.44 -13.16 12.02
CA PRO A 51 8.91 -11.88 12.49
C PRO A 51 8.80 -10.82 11.39
N TYR A 52 9.71 -10.85 10.42
CA TYR A 52 9.66 -9.94 9.27
C TYR A 52 8.46 -10.21 8.36
N GLU A 53 8.15 -11.47 8.09
CA GLU A 53 6.99 -11.87 7.28
C GLU A 53 5.68 -11.52 8.00
N VAL A 54 5.62 -11.75 9.31
CA VAL A 54 4.45 -11.36 10.12
C VAL A 54 4.24 -9.85 10.10
N ILE A 55 5.29 -9.05 10.29
CA ILE A 55 5.20 -7.59 10.20
C ILE A 55 4.76 -7.14 8.81
N LYS A 56 5.27 -7.78 7.77
CA LYS A 56 4.87 -7.50 6.39
C LYS A 56 3.38 -7.81 6.18
N MET A 57 2.91 -8.95 6.67
CA MET A 57 1.52 -9.34 6.66
C MET A 57 0.63 -8.32 7.38
N LEU A 58 0.95 -7.97 8.62
CA LEU A 58 0.20 -6.98 9.40
C LEU A 58 0.16 -5.61 8.71
N LYS A 59 1.30 -5.18 8.14
CA LYS A 59 1.37 -3.96 7.34
C LYS A 59 0.40 -4.00 6.16
N GLU A 60 0.37 -5.12 5.44
CA GLU A 60 -0.48 -5.29 4.27
C GLU A 60 -1.95 -5.35 4.65
N ASP A 61 -2.31 -6.09 5.68
CA ASP A 61 -3.70 -6.28 6.12
C ASP A 61 -4.33 -4.98 6.64
N TRP A 62 -3.57 -4.17 7.36
CA TRP A 62 -4.10 -2.97 8.02
C TRP A 62 -3.75 -1.67 7.30
N GLY A 63 -2.99 -1.72 6.21
CA GLY A 63 -2.60 -0.54 5.47
C GLY A 63 -1.73 0.44 6.27
N VAL A 64 -1.13 -0.02 7.36
CA VAL A 64 -0.18 0.78 8.14
C VAL A 64 1.15 0.90 7.41
N GLU A 65 1.90 1.94 7.71
CA GLU A 65 3.23 2.14 7.18
C GLU A 65 4.27 1.76 8.23
N VAL A 66 5.24 0.93 7.83
CA VAL A 66 6.26 0.40 8.74
C VAL A 66 7.63 0.89 8.29
N PHE A 67 8.37 1.46 9.22
CA PHE A 67 9.75 1.87 9.06
C PHE A 67 10.67 1.02 9.93
N PHE A 68 11.68 0.40 9.31
CA PHE A 68 12.70 -0.38 10.00
C PHE A 68 13.94 0.51 10.21
N ASP A 69 14.11 1.02 11.42
CA ASP A 69 15.31 1.71 11.82
C ASP A 69 16.38 0.67 12.19
N THR A 70 17.26 0.37 11.25
CA THR A 70 18.30 -0.65 11.45
C THR A 70 19.41 -0.18 12.40
N LYS A 71 19.59 1.14 12.55
CA LYS A 71 20.58 1.71 13.45
C LYS A 71 20.14 1.59 14.89
N GLU A 72 18.90 1.98 15.17
CA GLU A 72 18.31 1.92 16.51
C GLU A 72 17.70 0.55 16.85
N LYS A 73 17.69 -0.38 15.89
CA LYS A 73 16.99 -1.68 16.01
C LYS A 73 15.52 -1.51 16.40
N MET A 74 14.84 -0.58 15.74
CA MET A 74 13.47 -0.21 16.06
C MET A 74 12.56 -0.37 14.85
N VAL A 75 11.38 -0.92 15.09
CA VAL A 75 10.28 -0.97 14.10
C VAL A 75 9.28 0.11 14.50
N ARG A 76 9.08 1.09 13.62
CA ARG A 76 8.09 2.15 13.83
C ARG A 76 6.88 1.91 12.94
N VAL A 77 5.70 2.00 13.51
CA VAL A 77 4.42 1.74 12.84
C VAL A 77 3.56 3.00 12.85
N TYR A 78 3.13 3.44 11.68
CA TYR A 78 2.34 4.65 11.49
C TYR A 78 1.07 4.37 10.70
N ASN A 79 0.01 5.14 10.89
CA ASN A 79 -1.09 5.16 9.93
C ASN A 79 -0.59 5.74 8.59
N HIS A 80 0.14 6.84 8.66
CA HIS A 80 0.73 7.54 7.53
C HIS A 80 2.03 8.20 7.95
N MET A 81 3.12 7.86 7.27
CA MET A 81 4.46 8.38 7.55
C MET A 81 4.69 9.68 6.79
N GLY A 82 5.42 10.61 7.41
CA GLY A 82 5.68 11.93 6.83
C GLY A 82 4.49 12.88 6.97
N GLY A 83 4.55 14.01 6.32
CA GLY A 83 3.53 15.05 6.37
C GLY A 83 3.64 16.08 5.26
N ASN A 84 2.68 17.01 5.23
CA ASN A 84 2.74 18.14 4.32
C ASN A 84 3.51 19.28 4.97
N ARG A 85 4.78 19.43 4.61
CA ARG A 85 5.67 20.49 5.13
C ARG A 85 5.70 21.73 4.24
N GLY A 86 4.81 21.84 3.26
CA GLY A 86 4.78 22.96 2.32
C GLY A 86 5.95 22.97 1.33
N MET A 87 6.67 21.85 1.20
CA MET A 87 7.79 21.75 0.29
C MET A 87 7.35 21.71 -1.16
N TYR A 88 8.05 22.44 -2.01
CA TYR A 88 7.86 22.38 -3.46
C TYR A 88 9.20 22.25 -4.18
N PHE A 89 9.20 21.50 -5.27
CA PHE A 89 10.33 21.40 -6.18
C PHE A 89 9.91 21.94 -7.55
N SER A 90 10.73 22.80 -8.13
CA SER A 90 10.51 23.34 -9.47
C SER A 90 11.73 23.13 -10.37
N ASN A 91 11.49 23.16 -11.68
CA ASN A 91 12.54 23.00 -12.69
C ASN A 91 13.67 24.02 -12.57
N GLU A 92 13.44 25.15 -11.88
CA GLU A 92 14.44 26.21 -11.71
C GLU A 92 15.24 26.09 -10.41
N LEU A 93 14.71 25.41 -9.41
CA LEU A 93 15.18 25.54 -8.05
C LEU A 93 16.02 24.39 -7.51
N ARG A 94 16.15 23.26 -8.11
CA ARG A 94 16.97 22.13 -7.60
C ARG A 94 16.85 20.87 -8.45
N LEU A 95 16.07 20.90 -9.53
CA LEU A 95 15.87 19.76 -10.41
C LEU A 95 17.01 19.66 -11.43
N GLN A 96 17.94 18.75 -11.21
CA GLN A 96 18.97 18.45 -12.22
C GLN A 96 18.49 17.45 -13.26
N LEU A 97 17.66 16.49 -12.86
CA LEU A 97 17.12 15.47 -13.76
C LEU A 97 15.72 15.03 -13.32
N LEU A 98 14.75 15.16 -14.21
CA LEU A 98 13.42 14.63 -14.05
C LEU A 98 13.22 13.44 -14.99
N LYS A 99 13.23 12.22 -14.47
CA LYS A 99 12.76 11.05 -15.22
C LYS A 99 11.30 10.79 -14.86
N LYS A 100 10.41 11.03 -15.81
CA LYS A 100 9.01 10.63 -15.69
C LYS A 100 8.90 9.15 -16.09
N GLN A 101 8.39 8.32 -15.19
CA GLN A 101 7.96 6.97 -15.49
C GLN A 101 6.44 6.95 -15.42
N SER A 102 5.79 6.63 -16.50
CA SER A 102 4.35 6.43 -16.57
C SER A 102 4.10 4.96 -16.89
N GLN A 103 3.35 4.27 -16.06
CA GLN A 103 2.86 2.92 -16.35
C GLN A 103 1.38 3.02 -16.66
N SER A 104 0.99 2.58 -17.85
CA SER A 104 -0.41 2.60 -18.32
C SER A 104 -0.89 1.24 -18.81
N TYR A 105 -0.18 0.16 -18.48
CA TYR A 105 -0.49 -1.18 -19.01
C TYR A 105 -1.87 -1.71 -18.60
N ASP A 106 -2.43 -1.25 -17.48
CA ASP A 106 -3.73 -1.70 -16.95
C ASP A 106 -4.76 -0.57 -16.83
N PHE A 107 -4.54 0.55 -17.57
CA PHE A 107 -5.43 1.69 -17.51
C PHE A 107 -6.83 1.33 -18.04
N THR A 108 -7.86 1.55 -17.26
CA THR A 108 -9.25 1.27 -17.63
C THR A 108 -10.17 2.38 -17.14
N THR A 109 -11.23 2.66 -17.88
CA THR A 109 -12.26 3.66 -17.52
C THR A 109 -13.61 3.04 -17.27
N VAL A 110 -13.83 1.79 -17.69
CA VAL A 110 -15.07 1.05 -17.52
C VAL A 110 -14.77 -0.35 -17.01
N LEU A 111 -15.45 -0.77 -15.95
CA LEU A 111 -15.25 -2.06 -15.34
C LEU A 111 -16.53 -2.88 -15.34
N PHE A 112 -16.40 -4.16 -15.66
CA PHE A 112 -17.46 -5.18 -15.61
C PHE A 112 -17.14 -6.13 -14.45
N PRO A 113 -17.64 -5.86 -13.23
CA PRO A 113 -17.43 -6.76 -12.09
C PRO A 113 -18.23 -8.04 -12.23
N VAL A 114 -17.56 -9.18 -12.03
CA VAL A 114 -18.18 -10.52 -12.05
C VAL A 114 -17.69 -11.28 -10.82
N GLY A 115 -18.60 -11.71 -9.97
CA GLY A 115 -18.34 -12.55 -8.81
C GLY A 115 -18.58 -14.03 -9.07
N LYS A 116 -18.66 -14.81 -7.98
CA LYS A 116 -18.97 -16.24 -8.02
C LYS A 116 -20.30 -16.50 -8.72
N ASP A 117 -20.35 -17.57 -9.50
CA ASP A 117 -21.55 -17.99 -10.24
C ASP A 117 -22.17 -16.89 -11.12
N ASN A 118 -21.32 -16.09 -11.75
CA ASN A 118 -21.69 -14.91 -12.55
C ASN A 118 -22.43 -13.82 -11.75
N LEU A 119 -22.16 -13.70 -10.46
CA LEU A 119 -22.72 -12.64 -9.62
C LEU A 119 -22.43 -11.28 -10.23
N SER A 120 -23.48 -10.48 -10.43
CA SER A 120 -23.40 -9.11 -10.92
C SER A 120 -23.65 -8.09 -9.81
N ILE A 121 -23.12 -6.90 -9.95
CA ILE A 121 -23.39 -5.77 -9.05
C ILE A 121 -24.71 -5.07 -9.33
N ALA A 122 -25.47 -5.46 -10.33
CA ALA A 122 -26.67 -4.74 -10.79
C ALA A 122 -27.70 -4.51 -9.67
N SER A 123 -27.87 -5.47 -8.76
CA SER A 123 -28.81 -5.38 -7.63
C SER A 123 -28.50 -4.25 -6.63
N VAL A 124 -27.23 -3.85 -6.54
CA VAL A 124 -26.71 -2.82 -5.62
C VAL A 124 -26.18 -1.56 -6.33
N ASN A 125 -26.32 -1.53 -7.66
CA ASN A 125 -25.80 -0.47 -8.52
C ASN A 125 -26.87 0.10 -9.45
N ASN A 126 -28.07 0.37 -8.93
CA ASN A 126 -29.20 0.95 -9.67
C ASN A 126 -29.55 0.20 -10.97
N GLY A 127 -29.40 -1.12 -11.00
CA GLY A 127 -29.63 -1.94 -12.17
C GLY A 127 -28.47 -2.02 -13.17
N SER A 128 -27.40 -1.25 -12.99
CA SER A 128 -26.23 -1.27 -13.85
C SER A 128 -25.23 -2.35 -13.43
N SER A 129 -24.79 -3.17 -14.39
CA SER A 129 -23.75 -4.16 -14.20
C SER A 129 -22.33 -3.63 -14.37
N ILE A 130 -22.17 -2.34 -14.67
CA ILE A 130 -20.88 -1.70 -14.91
C ILE A 130 -20.66 -0.52 -13.97
N ILE A 131 -19.40 -0.18 -13.75
CA ILE A 131 -18.96 1.06 -13.12
C ILE A 131 -18.00 1.81 -14.04
N GLU A 132 -18.04 3.13 -13.99
CA GLU A 132 -17.33 4.00 -14.92
C GLU A 132 -16.60 5.10 -14.16
N ASN A 133 -15.40 5.47 -14.65
CA ASN A 133 -14.65 6.62 -14.17
C ASN A 133 -13.89 7.27 -15.34
N PHE A 134 -14.39 8.38 -15.82
CA PHE A 134 -13.83 9.17 -16.92
C PHE A 134 -13.08 10.42 -16.44
N GLN A 135 -12.74 10.51 -15.16
CA GLN A 135 -12.10 11.70 -14.59
C GLN A 135 -10.78 12.08 -15.28
N TYR A 136 -10.06 11.11 -15.78
CA TYR A 136 -8.71 11.31 -16.36
C TYR A 136 -8.61 10.98 -17.85
N CYS A 137 -9.65 10.37 -18.41
CA CYS A 137 -9.68 9.96 -19.82
C CYS A 137 -11.11 9.70 -20.27
N ASP A 138 -11.51 10.30 -21.37
CA ASP A 138 -12.86 10.22 -21.99
C ASP A 138 -13.03 8.99 -22.89
N LYS A 139 -11.97 8.21 -23.08
CA LYS A 139 -12.04 6.99 -23.91
C LYS A 139 -12.71 5.88 -23.14
N TYR A 140 -13.60 5.17 -23.80
CA TYR A 140 -14.19 3.94 -23.29
C TYR A 140 -13.17 2.80 -23.36
N LEU A 141 -12.59 2.44 -22.22
CA LEU A 141 -11.57 1.40 -22.06
C LEU A 141 -12.10 0.32 -21.11
N PRO A 142 -12.85 -0.66 -21.62
CA PRO A 142 -13.52 -1.65 -20.79
C PRO A 142 -12.57 -2.75 -20.34
N LYS A 143 -12.80 -3.26 -19.10
CA LYS A 143 -12.11 -4.41 -18.55
C LYS A 143 -13.07 -5.25 -17.69
N TYR A 144 -12.94 -6.57 -17.75
CA TYR A 144 -13.58 -7.45 -16.80
C TYR A 144 -12.80 -7.51 -15.50
N TYR A 145 -13.54 -7.48 -14.39
CA TYR A 145 -13.00 -7.66 -13.04
C TYR A 145 -13.64 -8.89 -12.44
N ILE A 146 -12.97 -10.04 -12.57
CA ILE A 146 -13.49 -11.34 -12.18
C ILE A 146 -12.95 -11.74 -10.82
N GLN A 147 -13.85 -12.02 -9.87
CA GLN A 147 -13.55 -12.41 -8.49
C GLN A 147 -14.41 -13.60 -8.10
N ASN A 148 -13.94 -14.80 -8.42
CA ASN A 148 -14.71 -16.05 -8.26
C ASN A 148 -15.01 -16.41 -6.79
N ASP A 149 -14.36 -15.78 -5.84
CA ASP A 149 -14.52 -16.05 -4.41
C ASP A 149 -15.56 -15.15 -3.74
N ILE A 150 -16.02 -14.09 -4.43
CA ILE A 150 -16.98 -13.13 -3.88
C ILE A 150 -18.40 -13.58 -4.16
N THR A 151 -19.16 -13.75 -3.09
CA THR A 151 -20.57 -14.17 -3.12
C THR A 151 -21.56 -13.04 -2.84
N GLU A 152 -21.07 -11.85 -2.44
CA GLU A 152 -21.90 -10.70 -2.09
C GLU A 152 -21.72 -9.55 -3.08
N ALA A 153 -22.83 -9.08 -3.68
CA ALA A 153 -22.82 -8.01 -4.68
C ALA A 153 -22.28 -6.69 -4.14
N GLN A 154 -22.57 -6.36 -2.87
CA GLN A 154 -22.08 -5.13 -2.24
C GLN A 154 -20.55 -5.15 -2.06
N GLN A 155 -20.01 -6.28 -1.65
CA GLN A 155 -18.57 -6.46 -1.52
C GLN A 155 -17.88 -6.38 -2.88
N LEU A 156 -18.45 -7.05 -3.89
CA LEU A 156 -17.95 -7.01 -5.27
C LEU A 156 -17.93 -5.57 -5.81
N LYS A 157 -19.01 -4.80 -5.59
CA LYS A 157 -19.11 -3.39 -6.00
C LYS A 157 -18.00 -2.56 -5.34
N MET A 158 -17.87 -2.64 -4.03
CA MET A 158 -16.87 -1.86 -3.28
C MET A 158 -15.43 -2.13 -3.74
N MET A 159 -15.11 -3.40 -3.99
CA MET A 159 -13.80 -3.78 -4.50
C MET A 159 -13.58 -3.30 -5.94
N ALA A 160 -14.60 -3.39 -6.78
CA ALA A 160 -14.53 -2.94 -8.15
C ALA A 160 -14.41 -1.40 -8.26
N GLU A 161 -15.10 -0.64 -7.40
CA GLU A 161 -14.95 0.83 -7.32
C GLU A 161 -13.53 1.22 -6.91
N ALA A 162 -12.96 0.54 -5.91
CA ALA A 162 -11.58 0.77 -5.49
C ALA A 162 -10.57 0.42 -6.60
N TYR A 163 -10.80 -0.70 -7.33
CA TYR A 163 -10.00 -1.08 -8.50
C TYR A 163 -10.05 -0.02 -9.58
N LEU A 164 -11.26 0.43 -9.95
CA LEU A 164 -11.44 1.42 -10.98
C LEU A 164 -10.81 2.76 -10.60
N ALA A 165 -10.98 3.21 -9.36
CA ALA A 165 -10.36 4.45 -8.86
C ALA A 165 -8.84 4.45 -9.01
N TYR A 166 -8.20 3.28 -8.82
CA TYR A 166 -6.77 3.13 -8.97
C TYR A 166 -6.33 3.07 -10.43
N TYR A 167 -6.96 2.20 -11.24
CA TYR A 167 -6.54 1.94 -12.62
C TYR A 167 -7.07 2.96 -13.64
N SER A 168 -8.03 3.80 -13.27
CA SER A 168 -8.46 4.94 -14.10
C SER A 168 -7.61 6.19 -13.91
N ALA A 169 -6.72 6.21 -12.93
CA ALA A 169 -5.82 7.32 -12.70
C ALA A 169 -4.43 7.04 -13.30
N PRO A 170 -3.80 8.00 -14.01
CA PRO A 170 -2.47 7.81 -14.55
C PRO A 170 -1.44 7.76 -13.40
N ILE A 171 -0.80 6.62 -13.23
CA ILE A 171 0.30 6.48 -12.26
C ILE A 171 1.54 7.16 -12.83
N THR A 172 1.99 8.19 -12.16
CA THR A 172 3.18 8.93 -12.54
C THR A 172 4.23 8.84 -11.44
N GLY A 173 5.34 8.20 -11.73
CA GLY A 173 6.53 8.22 -10.88
C GLY A 173 7.55 9.23 -11.40
N TYR A 174 8.26 9.87 -10.49
CA TYR A 174 9.36 10.77 -10.82
C TYR A 174 10.61 10.36 -10.04
N ALA A 175 11.73 10.25 -10.75
CA ALA A 175 13.03 10.19 -10.11
C ALA A 175 13.68 11.57 -10.27
N LEU A 176 14.01 12.18 -9.16
CA LEU A 176 14.62 13.50 -9.10
C LEU A 176 16.05 13.39 -8.59
N SER A 177 17.00 13.98 -9.32
CA SER A 177 18.31 14.32 -8.79
C SER A 177 18.29 15.78 -8.37
N LEU A 178 18.69 16.04 -7.15
CA LEU A 178 18.64 17.37 -6.54
C LEU A 178 20.04 17.86 -6.25
N SER A 179 20.30 19.15 -6.45
CA SER A 179 21.51 19.77 -5.93
C SER A 179 21.31 20.13 -4.45
N GLY A 180 21.58 19.18 -3.57
CA GLY A 180 21.41 19.34 -2.12
C GLY A 180 19.95 19.16 -1.67
N LEU A 181 19.64 18.00 -1.12
CA LEU A 181 18.36 17.73 -0.48
C LEU A 181 18.32 18.42 0.90
N PRO A 182 17.26 19.20 1.24
CA PRO A 182 17.11 19.73 2.58
C PRO A 182 17.23 18.62 3.64
N GLN A 183 17.87 18.94 4.78
CA GLN A 183 18.10 17.92 5.81
C GLN A 183 16.84 17.46 6.52
N ASP A 184 15.83 18.31 6.55
CA ASP A 184 14.52 18.08 7.17
C ASP A 184 13.57 17.24 6.33
N VAL A 185 13.92 16.93 5.07
CA VAL A 185 13.13 16.05 4.21
C VAL A 185 13.12 14.61 4.73
N GLN A 186 11.93 14.07 4.90
CA GLN A 186 11.71 12.73 5.42
C GLN A 186 10.99 11.82 4.42
N LEU A 187 11.17 10.53 4.61
CA LEU A 187 10.43 9.52 3.87
C LEU A 187 8.92 9.67 4.15
N GLY A 188 8.11 9.60 3.11
CA GLY A 188 6.67 9.75 3.23
C GLY A 188 6.17 11.19 3.15
N ASP A 189 7.05 12.20 3.18
CA ASP A 189 6.61 13.59 3.06
C ASP A 189 5.92 13.85 1.72
N ASP A 190 4.86 14.66 1.80
CA ASP A 190 4.16 15.20 0.64
C ASP A 190 4.89 16.43 0.12
N ILE A 191 5.08 16.47 -1.18
CA ILE A 191 5.68 17.61 -1.88
C ILE A 191 4.82 18.05 -3.05
N ILE A 192 4.98 19.30 -3.46
CA ILE A 192 4.36 19.83 -4.67
C ILE A 192 5.45 19.94 -5.75
N LEU A 193 5.29 19.15 -6.80
CA LEU A 193 6.12 19.26 -7.99
C LEU A 193 5.50 20.32 -8.91
N VAL A 194 6.27 21.37 -9.20
CA VAL A 194 5.85 22.48 -10.05
C VAL A 194 6.60 22.40 -11.37
N ASP A 195 5.90 22.07 -12.45
CA ASP A 195 6.40 22.20 -13.81
C ASP A 195 5.98 23.57 -14.36
N LYS A 196 6.89 24.54 -14.33
CA LYS A 196 6.60 25.90 -14.80
C LYS A 196 6.45 25.98 -16.32
N ILE A 197 7.08 25.07 -17.06
CA ILE A 197 6.98 25.01 -18.52
C ILE A 197 5.57 24.58 -18.91
N LYS A 198 5.07 23.51 -18.31
CA LYS A 198 3.72 23.00 -18.54
C LYS A 198 2.65 23.70 -17.70
N ARG A 199 3.03 24.61 -16.80
CA ARG A 199 2.14 25.30 -15.84
C ARG A 199 1.31 24.33 -15.01
N THR A 200 1.88 23.18 -14.64
CA THR A 200 1.21 22.15 -13.84
C THR A 200 1.78 22.07 -12.44
N LYS A 201 0.91 21.80 -11.47
CA LYS A 201 1.27 21.49 -10.09
C LYS A 201 0.75 20.08 -9.79
N GLN A 202 1.63 19.23 -9.27
CA GLN A 202 1.28 17.84 -8.93
C GLN A 202 1.72 17.53 -7.52
N LYS A 203 0.80 17.04 -6.70
CA LYS A 203 1.14 16.50 -5.39
C LYS A 203 1.81 15.15 -5.57
N GLN A 204 2.96 14.97 -4.95
CA GLN A 204 3.78 13.77 -4.99
C GLN A 204 4.21 13.41 -3.59
N ARG A 205 4.52 12.14 -3.36
CA ARG A 205 5.00 11.64 -2.08
C ARG A 205 6.40 11.06 -2.23
N ILE A 206 7.25 11.31 -1.25
CA ILE A 206 8.61 10.78 -1.21
C ILE A 206 8.56 9.29 -0.86
N LYS A 207 8.98 8.44 -1.79
CA LYS A 207 9.02 6.98 -1.64
C LYS A 207 10.39 6.45 -1.28
N LYS A 208 11.45 7.11 -1.75
CA LYS A 208 12.83 6.77 -1.39
C LYS A 208 13.70 8.02 -1.32
N ILE A 209 14.65 7.99 -0.42
CA ILE A 209 15.67 9.02 -0.26
C ILE A 209 17.03 8.34 -0.33
N TYR A 210 17.90 8.85 -1.18
CA TYR A 210 19.29 8.45 -1.28
C TYR A 210 20.14 9.65 -0.85
N ARG A 211 20.88 9.51 0.23
CA ARG A 211 21.78 10.54 0.72
C ARG A 211 23.21 10.11 0.53
N TYR A 212 24.01 11.01 0.00
CA TYR A 212 25.44 10.84 -0.20
C TYR A 212 26.19 11.85 0.69
N PRO A 213 26.54 11.48 1.93
CA PRO A 213 27.07 12.42 2.92
C PRO A 213 28.32 13.21 2.46
N PHE A 214 29.12 12.60 1.58
CA PHE A 214 30.34 13.21 1.04
C PHE A 214 30.16 13.89 -0.32
N GLU A 215 29.02 13.71 -0.96
CA GLU A 215 28.68 14.22 -2.30
C GLU A 215 27.21 14.64 -2.34
N PRO A 216 26.80 15.67 -1.57
CA PRO A 216 25.38 16.05 -1.43
C PRO A 216 24.70 16.43 -2.75
N GLU A 217 25.48 16.80 -3.76
CA GLU A 217 25.00 17.08 -5.11
C GLU A 217 24.48 15.82 -5.83
N LYS A 218 24.80 14.63 -5.33
CA LYS A 218 24.30 13.35 -5.83
C LYS A 218 23.04 12.86 -5.12
N ASP A 219 22.55 13.58 -4.13
CA ASP A 219 21.33 13.24 -3.41
C ASP A 219 20.17 13.06 -4.39
N LYS A 220 19.36 12.03 -4.14
CA LYS A 220 18.23 11.66 -4.99
C LYS A 220 17.00 11.34 -4.16
N VAL A 221 15.83 11.65 -4.73
CA VAL A 221 14.54 11.20 -4.21
C VAL A 221 13.74 10.53 -5.31
N GLU A 222 13.04 9.48 -4.95
CA GLU A 222 12.01 8.90 -5.79
C GLU A 222 10.64 9.32 -5.26
N LEU A 223 9.82 9.84 -6.15
CA LEU A 223 8.49 10.33 -5.88
C LEU A 223 7.45 9.47 -6.58
N SER A 224 6.27 9.39 -6.02
CA SER A 224 5.12 8.76 -6.65
C SER A 224 3.84 9.46 -6.22
N ASN A 225 2.91 9.63 -7.15
CA ASN A 225 1.54 9.99 -6.84
C ASN A 225 0.67 8.77 -6.48
N ALA A 226 1.22 7.57 -6.54
CA ALA A 226 0.49 6.37 -6.19
C ALA A 226 0.02 6.46 -4.72
N ILE A 227 -1.20 6.89 -4.56
CA ILE A 227 -1.98 6.66 -3.35
C ILE A 227 -2.07 5.14 -3.21
N VAL A 228 -1.81 4.65 -2.02
CA VAL A 228 -1.83 3.25 -1.58
C VAL A 228 -2.17 2.26 -2.70
N ASN A 229 -1.21 1.47 -3.09
CA ASN A 229 -1.31 0.50 -4.17
C ASN A 229 -2.61 -0.29 -4.06
N PHE A 230 -3.52 -0.16 -5.02
CA PHE A 230 -4.73 -0.99 -5.04
C PHE A 230 -4.37 -2.46 -5.26
N ALA A 231 -3.29 -2.75 -5.99
CA ALA A 231 -2.73 -4.09 -6.05
C ALA A 231 -2.34 -4.61 -4.66
N ASP A 232 -1.80 -3.75 -3.79
CA ASP A 232 -1.56 -4.07 -2.38
C ASP A 232 -2.88 -4.28 -1.62
N THR A 233 -3.94 -3.57 -1.96
CA THR A 233 -5.27 -3.73 -1.35
C THR A 233 -5.97 -4.99 -1.84
N LEU A 234 -5.89 -5.31 -3.12
CA LEU A 234 -6.43 -6.57 -3.67
C LEU A 234 -5.66 -7.79 -3.19
N THR A 235 -4.33 -7.70 -3.18
CA THR A 235 -3.48 -8.76 -2.61
C THR A 235 -3.82 -9.00 -1.14
N LYS A 236 -4.16 -7.93 -0.41
CA LYS A 236 -4.63 -8.02 0.99
C LYS A 236 -5.92 -8.81 1.12
N PHE A 237 -6.93 -8.50 0.31
CA PHE A 237 -8.20 -9.21 0.35
C PHE A 237 -8.02 -10.68 -0.06
N GLN A 238 -7.27 -10.96 -1.13
CA GLN A 238 -6.97 -12.34 -1.55
C GLN A 238 -6.18 -13.08 -0.48
N THR A 239 -5.13 -12.48 0.06
CA THR A 239 -4.31 -13.09 1.11
C THR A 239 -5.12 -13.35 2.39
N ASN A 240 -6.05 -12.46 2.77
CA ASN A 240 -6.92 -12.67 3.93
C ASN A 240 -7.92 -13.81 3.67
N THR A 241 -8.48 -13.88 2.49
CA THR A 241 -9.40 -14.98 2.11
C THR A 241 -8.66 -16.31 2.08
N ASP A 242 -7.47 -16.36 1.49
CA ASP A 242 -6.64 -17.57 1.44
C ASP A 242 -6.23 -18.03 2.85
N ARG A 243 -5.89 -17.11 3.75
CA ARG A 243 -5.58 -17.42 5.16
C ARG A 243 -6.79 -17.92 5.92
N GLN A 244 -7.96 -17.34 5.71
CA GLN A 244 -9.20 -17.85 6.32
C GLN A 244 -9.54 -19.25 5.83
N ILE A 245 -9.36 -19.52 4.53
CA ILE A 245 -9.54 -20.84 3.94
C ILE A 245 -8.52 -21.83 4.53
N GLU A 246 -7.28 -21.45 4.66
CA GLU A 246 -6.21 -22.27 5.24
C GLU A 246 -6.47 -22.54 6.73
N TYR A 247 -6.90 -21.53 7.48
CA TYR A 247 -7.31 -21.67 8.88
C TYR A 247 -8.49 -22.66 9.03
N ILE A 248 -9.51 -22.54 8.19
CA ILE A 248 -10.66 -23.48 8.20
C ILE A 248 -10.21 -24.89 7.85
N LYS A 249 -9.36 -25.07 6.83
CA LYS A 249 -8.84 -26.39 6.44
C LYS A 249 -8.03 -27.03 7.57
N ASN A 250 -7.15 -26.25 8.22
CA ASN A 250 -6.32 -26.75 9.31
C ASN A 250 -7.15 -27.11 10.55
N ASN A 251 -8.20 -26.35 10.84
CA ASN A 251 -9.12 -26.69 11.95
C ASN A 251 -10.02 -27.89 11.65
N LEU A 252 -10.39 -28.10 10.39
CA LEU A 252 -11.12 -29.32 9.98
C LEU A 252 -10.24 -30.57 10.06
N ALA A 253 -8.94 -30.45 9.72
CA ALA A 253 -7.98 -31.56 9.79
C ALA A 253 -7.62 -31.97 11.24
N ILE A 254 -7.96 -31.17 12.25
CA ILE A 254 -7.77 -31.49 13.69
C ILE A 254 -8.98 -32.27 14.24
N LEU A 255 -10.09 -32.29 13.49
CA LEU A 255 -11.35 -32.97 13.91
C LEU A 255 -11.52 -34.37 13.28
N GLU A 256 -10.60 -34.81 12.43
CA GLU A 256 -10.44 -36.18 11.94
C GLU A 256 -9.29 -36.90 12.70
#